data_63afa49161693f3ba5171052b3cb1f76
#
_entry.id   63afa49161693f3ba5171052b3cb1f76
#
_cell.length_a   1.000
_cell.length_b   1.000
_cell.length_c   1.000
_cell.angle_alpha   90.00
_cell.angle_beta   90.00
_cell.angle_gamma   90.00
#
_symmetry.space_group_name_H-M   'P 1'
#
loop_
_entity.id
_entity.type
_entity.pdbx_description
1 polymer ?
#
loop_
_entity_poly.entity_id
_entity_poly.type
_entity_poly.pdbx_seq_one_letter_code
_entity_poly.pdbx_strand_id
1 'polypeptide(L)'
;MKATFQLYKKNNGPFLSAFALIWFVFLLIALEYSKANAHYLLNSFHAPFLDVFFKYFTYIGGGFPVYLGIAWVLFNKRQGLYILLTQGLTAIVTQIAKYSFAHPRPLTYFREIGLSLPPTVDGVQVWDAYHSFPSGHTSATFA
;
A
#
# COMPACT_ATOMS: atom_id res chain seq x y z
N MET A 1 18.95 15.46 22.60
CA MET A 1 18.00 14.38 22.27
C MET A 1 16.57 14.67 22.71
N LYS A 2 16.26 15.03 23.98
CA LYS A 2 14.88 15.38 24.42
C LYS A 2 14.29 16.58 23.68
N ALA A 3 15.06 17.67 23.46
CA ALA A 3 14.59 18.88 22.75
C ALA A 3 14.25 18.58 21.27
N THR A 4 15.06 17.79 20.58
CA THR A 4 14.84 17.39 19.19
C THR A 4 13.57 16.54 19.07
N PHE A 5 13.32 15.63 20.01
CA PHE A 5 12.11 14.83 20.06
C PHE A 5 10.86 15.67 20.33
N GLN A 6 10.94 16.66 21.21
CA GLN A 6 9.83 17.59 21.49
C GLN A 6 9.47 18.45 20.27
N LEU A 7 10.47 18.95 19.54
CA LEU A 7 10.27 19.70 18.31
C LEU A 7 9.64 18.83 17.22
N TYR A 8 10.12 17.59 17.06
CA TYR A 8 9.54 16.61 16.13
C TYR A 8 8.06 16.34 16.44
N LYS A 9 7.73 16.09 17.71
CA LYS A 9 6.37 15.86 18.17
C LYS A 9 5.46 17.08 17.96
N LYS A 10 5.97 18.29 18.22
CA LYS A 10 5.23 19.53 18.02
C LYS A 10 4.88 19.75 16.55
N ASN A 11 5.83 19.54 15.64
CA ASN A 11 5.66 19.80 14.22
C ASN A 11 4.84 18.71 13.51
N ASN A 12 4.93 17.46 13.95
CA ASN A 12 4.26 16.33 13.31
C ASN A 12 3.08 15.78 14.13
N GLY A 13 2.76 16.38 15.27
CA GLY A 13 1.68 15.92 16.17
C GLY A 13 0.33 15.70 15.48
N PRO A 14 -0.19 16.69 14.72
CA PRO A 14 -1.48 16.54 14.03
C PRO A 14 -1.47 15.38 13.01
N PHE A 15 -0.39 15.26 12.24
CA PHE A 15 -0.22 14.16 11.29
C PHE A 15 -0.17 12.81 11.99
N LEU A 16 0.64 12.67 13.03
CA LEU A 16 0.77 11.42 13.79
C LEU A 16 -0.54 11.03 14.48
N SER A 17 -1.29 12.01 15.00
CA SER A 17 -2.58 11.76 15.61
C SER A 17 -3.62 11.29 14.59
N ALA A 18 -3.70 11.95 13.44
CA ALA A 18 -4.60 11.54 12.35
C ALA A 18 -4.23 10.15 11.82
N PHE A 19 -2.94 9.89 11.61
CA PHE A 19 -2.45 8.59 11.19
C PHE A 19 -2.80 7.48 12.21
N ALA A 20 -2.55 7.74 13.51
CA ALA A 20 -2.88 6.79 14.57
C ALA A 20 -4.39 6.51 14.66
N LEU A 21 -5.23 7.54 14.51
CA LEU A 21 -6.68 7.39 14.48
C LEU A 21 -7.14 6.52 13.30
N ILE A 22 -6.68 6.82 12.10
CA ILE A 22 -7.01 6.05 10.89
C ILE A 22 -6.55 4.59 11.06
N TRP A 23 -5.31 4.39 11.52
CA TRP A 23 -4.77 3.06 11.77
C TRP A 23 -5.60 2.28 12.80
N PHE A 24 -6.03 2.95 13.88
CA PHE A 24 -6.86 2.34 14.91
C PHE A 24 -8.25 1.93 14.40
N VAL A 25 -8.87 2.77 13.56
CA VAL A 25 -10.14 2.43 12.90
C VAL A 25 -9.99 1.19 12.01
N PHE A 26 -8.95 1.13 11.18
CA PHE A 26 -8.69 -0.06 10.36
C PHE A 26 -8.37 -1.30 11.20
N LEU A 27 -7.68 -1.15 12.32
CA LEU A 27 -7.44 -2.24 13.26
C LEU A 27 -8.75 -2.78 13.82
N LEU A 28 -9.68 -1.91 14.26
CA LEU A 28 -10.99 -2.34 14.75
C LEU A 28 -11.78 -3.10 13.68
N ILE A 29 -11.80 -2.59 12.45
CA ILE A 29 -12.43 -3.29 11.31
C ILE A 29 -11.80 -4.66 11.11
N ALA A 30 -10.47 -4.76 11.16
CA ALA A 30 -9.75 -6.02 10.97
C ALA A 30 -9.98 -7.04 12.10
N LEU A 31 -10.29 -6.59 13.32
CA LEU A 31 -10.62 -7.45 14.46
C LEU A 31 -12.07 -7.90 14.46
N GLU A 32 -13.00 -7.03 14.01
CA GLU A 32 -14.45 -7.28 14.05
C GLU A 32 -14.91 -8.11 12.83
N TYR A 33 -14.35 -7.85 11.67
CA TYR A 33 -14.80 -8.46 10.41
C TYR A 33 -13.85 -9.57 9.95
N SER A 34 -14.44 -10.67 9.45
CA SER A 34 -13.65 -11.64 8.68
C SER A 34 -13.03 -10.96 7.45
N LYS A 35 -11.93 -11.51 6.93
CA LYS A 35 -11.25 -10.97 5.75
C LYS A 35 -12.20 -10.80 4.55
N ALA A 36 -13.13 -11.76 4.33
CA ALA A 36 -14.12 -11.67 3.28
C ALA A 36 -15.12 -10.54 3.52
N ASN A 37 -15.68 -10.44 4.74
CA ASN A 37 -16.65 -9.41 5.08
C ASN A 37 -16.04 -8.00 5.04
N ALA A 38 -14.80 -7.83 5.52
CA ALA A 38 -14.09 -6.56 5.40
C ALA A 38 -13.89 -6.18 3.92
N HIS A 39 -13.60 -7.15 3.05
CA HIS A 39 -13.45 -6.89 1.62
C HIS A 39 -14.78 -6.48 0.97
N TYR A 40 -15.89 -7.17 1.28
CA TYR A 40 -17.23 -6.80 0.81
C TYR A 40 -17.63 -5.41 1.32
N LEU A 41 -17.39 -5.11 2.60
CA LEU A 41 -17.68 -3.81 3.19
C LEU A 41 -16.94 -2.68 2.46
N LEU A 42 -15.63 -2.84 2.26
CA LEU A 42 -14.83 -1.82 1.56
C LEU A 42 -15.27 -1.67 0.09
N ASN A 43 -15.58 -2.77 -0.57
CA ASN A 43 -16.04 -2.73 -1.96
C ASN A 43 -17.46 -2.14 -2.12
N SER A 44 -18.30 -2.15 -1.07
CA SER A 44 -19.64 -1.55 -1.11
C SER A 44 -19.61 -0.01 -1.26
N PHE A 45 -18.49 0.63 -0.94
CA PHE A 45 -18.28 2.07 -1.11
C PHE A 45 -17.79 2.46 -2.51
N HIS A 46 -17.74 1.50 -3.47
CA HIS A 46 -17.35 1.81 -4.83
C HIS A 46 -18.32 2.81 -5.49
N ALA A 47 -17.79 3.70 -6.29
CA ALA A 47 -18.55 4.64 -7.12
C ALA A 47 -17.74 4.91 -8.40
N PRO A 48 -18.38 5.17 -9.56
CA PRO A 48 -17.66 5.34 -10.83
C PRO A 48 -16.51 6.33 -10.77
N PHE A 49 -16.67 7.44 -10.05
CA PHE A 49 -15.60 8.41 -9.84
C PHE A 49 -14.44 7.83 -9.02
N LEU A 50 -14.75 7.15 -7.91
CA LEU A 50 -13.74 6.54 -7.04
C LEU A 50 -13.00 5.40 -7.76
N ASP A 51 -13.70 4.60 -8.54
CA ASP A 51 -13.13 3.51 -9.33
C ASP A 51 -12.08 4.03 -10.31
N VAL A 52 -12.41 5.08 -11.06
CA VAL A 52 -11.49 5.75 -11.98
C VAL A 52 -10.32 6.39 -11.21
N PHE A 53 -10.63 7.12 -10.14
CA PHE A 53 -9.62 7.78 -9.31
C PHE A 53 -8.61 6.77 -8.77
N PHE A 54 -9.05 5.72 -8.09
CA PHE A 54 -8.15 4.74 -7.48
C PHE A 54 -7.42 3.89 -8.53
N LYS A 55 -8.04 3.60 -9.66
CA LYS A 55 -7.38 2.92 -10.78
C LYS A 55 -6.12 3.65 -11.23
N TYR A 56 -6.19 4.97 -11.40
CA TYR A 56 -5.03 5.76 -11.80
C TYR A 56 -4.11 6.10 -10.64
N PHE A 57 -4.66 6.38 -9.47
CA PHE A 57 -3.89 6.71 -8.27
C PHE A 57 -2.93 5.58 -7.85
N THR A 58 -3.31 4.32 -8.11
CA THR A 58 -2.45 3.17 -7.81
C THR A 58 -1.12 3.20 -8.56
N TYR A 59 -1.03 3.88 -9.72
CA TYR A 59 0.24 4.01 -10.46
C TYR A 59 1.31 4.79 -9.69
N ILE A 60 0.92 5.64 -8.74
CA ILE A 60 1.87 6.33 -7.84
C ILE A 60 2.68 5.32 -7.02
N GLY A 61 2.04 4.23 -6.58
CA GLY A 61 2.73 3.14 -5.87
C GLY A 61 3.41 2.11 -6.77
N GLY A 62 3.26 2.24 -8.10
CA GLY A 62 3.89 1.36 -9.08
C GLY A 62 5.33 1.77 -9.40
N GLY A 63 5.62 2.00 -10.66
CA GLY A 63 6.95 2.41 -11.13
C GLY A 63 7.28 3.89 -10.92
N PHE A 64 6.32 4.74 -10.61
CA PHE A 64 6.49 6.20 -10.54
C PHE A 64 7.62 6.65 -9.61
N PRO A 65 7.79 6.13 -8.36
CA PRO A 65 8.89 6.54 -7.50
C PRO A 65 10.28 6.24 -8.10
N VAL A 66 10.40 5.14 -8.84
CA VAL A 66 11.66 4.79 -9.53
C VAL A 66 11.94 5.77 -10.67
N TYR A 67 10.94 6.07 -11.51
CA TYR A 67 11.08 7.07 -12.57
C TYR A 67 11.41 8.45 -12.01
N LEU A 68 10.79 8.85 -10.89
CA LEU A 68 11.12 10.08 -10.19
C LEU A 68 12.57 10.09 -9.72
N GLY A 69 13.05 9.00 -9.14
CA GLY A 69 14.44 8.85 -8.71
C GLY A 69 15.43 8.99 -9.89
N ILE A 70 15.14 8.33 -11.01
CA ILE A 70 15.96 8.44 -12.22
C ILE A 70 16.01 9.88 -12.74
N ALA A 71 14.86 10.54 -12.85
CA ALA A 71 14.79 11.94 -13.27
C ALA A 71 15.52 12.86 -12.29
N TRP A 72 15.41 12.61 -10.99
CA TRP A 72 16.06 13.44 -9.96
C TRP A 72 17.58 13.36 -9.97
N VAL A 73 18.18 12.25 -10.48
CA VAL A 73 19.62 12.14 -10.68
C VAL A 73 20.16 13.23 -11.60
N LEU A 74 19.36 13.70 -12.58
CA LEU A 74 19.76 14.79 -13.50
C LEU A 74 19.90 16.13 -12.78
N PHE A 75 19.10 16.37 -11.74
CA PHE A 75 19.11 17.61 -10.94
C PHE A 75 20.05 17.53 -9.74
N ASN A 76 20.05 16.40 -9.03
CA ASN A 76 20.87 16.15 -7.87
C ASN A 76 21.22 14.67 -7.75
N LYS A 77 22.42 14.31 -8.19
CA LYS A 77 22.90 12.92 -8.23
C LYS A 77 22.79 12.22 -6.86
N ARG A 78 23.16 12.93 -5.77
CA ARG A 78 23.15 12.33 -4.44
C ARG A 78 21.73 11.99 -3.97
N GLN A 79 20.80 12.92 -4.15
CA GLN A 79 19.40 12.71 -3.78
C GLN A 79 18.71 11.67 -4.68
N GLY A 80 18.92 11.75 -5.99
CA GLY A 80 18.38 10.76 -6.92
C GLY A 80 18.87 9.34 -6.63
N LEU A 81 20.18 9.17 -6.36
CA LEU A 81 20.72 7.88 -5.96
C LEU A 81 20.17 7.40 -4.61
N TYR A 82 19.94 8.30 -3.66
CA TYR A 82 19.34 7.97 -2.38
C TYR A 82 17.91 7.42 -2.59
N ILE A 83 17.09 8.09 -3.41
CA ILE A 83 15.74 7.61 -3.76
C ILE A 83 15.81 6.21 -4.40
N LEU A 84 16.68 6.00 -5.37
CA LEU A 84 16.81 4.72 -6.06
C LEU A 84 17.29 3.59 -5.13
N LEU A 85 18.22 3.89 -4.22
CA LEU A 85 18.70 2.93 -3.23
C LEU A 85 17.61 2.55 -2.23
N THR A 86 16.85 3.52 -1.72
CA THR A 86 15.73 3.23 -0.81
C THR A 86 14.65 2.40 -1.50
N GLN A 87 14.29 2.73 -2.74
CA GLN A 87 13.35 1.93 -3.53
C GLN A 87 13.86 0.50 -3.75
N GLY A 88 15.13 0.34 -4.12
CA GLY A 88 15.74 -0.97 -4.32
C GLY A 88 15.76 -1.83 -3.05
N LEU A 89 16.19 -1.26 -1.92
CA LEU A 89 16.19 -1.95 -0.64
C LEU A 89 14.76 -2.34 -0.20
N THR A 90 13.81 -1.41 -0.34
CA THR A 90 12.40 -1.68 -0.03
C THR A 90 11.83 -2.79 -0.91
N ALA A 91 12.15 -2.80 -2.20
CA ALA A 91 11.72 -3.86 -3.11
C ALA A 91 12.27 -5.23 -2.67
N ILE A 92 13.56 -5.32 -2.31
CA ILE A 92 14.19 -6.55 -1.84
C ILE A 92 13.52 -7.06 -0.56
N VAL A 93 13.39 -6.20 0.46
CA VAL A 93 12.76 -6.57 1.74
C VAL A 93 11.30 -6.98 1.53
N THR A 94 10.55 -6.23 0.72
CA THR A 94 9.16 -6.56 0.39
C THR A 94 9.06 -7.92 -0.30
N GLN A 95 9.97 -8.22 -1.22
CA GLN A 95 9.95 -9.49 -1.96
C GLN A 95 10.28 -10.67 -1.03
N ILE A 96 11.30 -10.55 -0.18
CA ILE A 96 11.61 -11.57 0.83
C ILE A 96 10.40 -11.81 1.74
N ALA A 97 9.77 -10.75 2.25
CA ALA A 97 8.59 -10.87 3.10
C ALA A 97 7.41 -11.54 2.38
N LYS A 98 7.18 -11.23 1.10
CA LYS A 98 6.14 -11.88 0.29
C LYS A 98 6.31 -13.39 0.20
N TYR A 99 7.52 -13.84 -0.05
CA TYR A 99 7.80 -15.28 -0.11
C TYR A 99 7.70 -15.93 1.27
N SER A 100 8.09 -15.23 2.33
CA SER A 100 8.00 -15.75 3.69
C SER A 100 6.55 -15.89 4.18
N PHE A 101 5.70 -14.93 3.88
CA PHE A 101 4.30 -14.96 4.32
C PHE A 101 3.38 -15.75 3.39
N ALA A 102 3.65 -15.81 2.10
CA ALA A 102 2.91 -16.56 1.08
C ALA A 102 1.38 -16.41 1.15
N HIS A 103 0.86 -15.22 1.53
CA HIS A 103 -0.57 -14.98 1.66
C HIS A 103 -1.29 -15.01 0.29
N PRO A 104 -2.49 -15.65 0.19
CA PRO A 104 -3.26 -15.68 -1.03
C PRO A 104 -3.75 -14.27 -1.41
N ARG A 105 -3.80 -14.01 -2.71
CA ARG A 105 -4.45 -12.80 -3.27
C ARG A 105 -5.97 -12.89 -3.13
N PRO A 106 -6.71 -11.78 -3.21
CA PRO A 106 -8.15 -11.79 -3.02
C PRO A 106 -8.86 -12.84 -3.87
N LEU A 107 -8.58 -12.95 -5.17
CA LEU A 107 -9.20 -13.95 -6.05
C LEU A 107 -8.93 -15.38 -5.57
N THR A 108 -7.68 -15.71 -5.26
CA THR A 108 -7.29 -17.02 -4.73
C THR A 108 -7.98 -17.31 -3.40
N TYR A 109 -7.98 -16.33 -2.48
CA TYR A 109 -8.62 -16.46 -1.18
C TYR A 109 -10.13 -16.71 -1.29
N PHE A 110 -10.86 -15.93 -2.09
CA PHE A 110 -12.30 -16.09 -2.27
C PHE A 110 -12.65 -17.44 -2.90
N ARG A 111 -11.84 -17.89 -3.87
CA ARG A 111 -12.00 -19.22 -4.47
C ARG A 111 -11.79 -20.34 -3.44
N GLU A 112 -10.77 -20.23 -2.58
CA GLU A 112 -10.48 -21.25 -1.55
C GLU A 112 -11.59 -21.39 -0.51
N ILE A 113 -12.27 -20.29 -0.17
CA ILE A 113 -13.39 -20.31 0.79
C ILE A 113 -14.76 -20.51 0.11
N GLY A 114 -14.80 -20.74 -1.21
CA GLY A 114 -16.03 -21.00 -1.96
C GLY A 114 -16.96 -19.79 -2.09
N LEU A 115 -16.45 -18.58 -1.97
CA LEU A 115 -17.22 -17.33 -2.13
C LEU A 115 -16.87 -16.63 -3.45
N SER A 116 -17.83 -15.86 -3.99
CA SER A 116 -17.59 -15.04 -5.17
C SER A 116 -16.82 -13.78 -4.82
N LEU A 117 -15.83 -13.43 -5.64
CA LEU A 117 -15.16 -12.13 -5.53
C LEU A 117 -16.16 -11.01 -5.88
N PRO A 118 -16.19 -9.88 -5.14
CA PRO A 118 -16.96 -8.71 -5.54
C PRO A 118 -16.58 -8.21 -6.93
N PRO A 119 -17.49 -7.48 -7.62
CA PRO A 119 -17.19 -6.88 -8.92
C PRO A 119 -15.89 -6.07 -8.88
N THR A 120 -15.10 -6.22 -9.91
CA THR A 120 -13.83 -5.49 -10.05
C THR A 120 -13.98 -4.38 -11.08
N VAL A 121 -13.16 -3.34 -10.97
CA VAL A 121 -13.15 -2.21 -11.90
C VAL A 121 -12.69 -2.67 -13.28
N ASP A 122 -13.37 -2.26 -14.33
CA ASP A 122 -13.03 -2.61 -15.71
C ASP A 122 -11.58 -2.23 -16.07
N GLY A 123 -10.90 -3.19 -16.71
CA GLY A 123 -9.50 -3.05 -17.09
C GLY A 123 -8.49 -3.13 -15.94
N VAL A 124 -8.93 -3.50 -14.72
CA VAL A 124 -8.03 -3.88 -13.62
C VAL A 124 -7.82 -5.38 -13.64
N GLN A 125 -6.58 -5.80 -13.81
CA GLN A 125 -6.24 -7.22 -13.84
C GLN A 125 -6.18 -7.80 -12.43
N VAL A 126 -6.99 -8.83 -12.18
CA VAL A 126 -7.01 -9.58 -10.93
C VAL A 126 -6.23 -10.88 -11.11
N TRP A 127 -5.25 -11.11 -10.27
CA TRP A 127 -4.36 -12.26 -10.38
C TRP A 127 -4.77 -13.37 -9.41
N ASP A 128 -4.89 -14.56 -9.93
CA ASP A 128 -5.00 -15.79 -9.13
C ASP A 128 -3.59 -16.25 -8.75
N ALA A 129 -3.16 -15.84 -7.57
CA ALA A 129 -1.81 -16.08 -7.10
C ALA A 129 -1.67 -15.89 -5.58
N TYR A 130 -0.54 -16.33 -5.05
CA TYR A 130 -0.09 -16.06 -3.68
C TYR A 130 0.82 -14.83 -3.63
N HIS A 131 1.42 -14.55 -2.47
CA HIS A 131 2.34 -13.44 -2.24
C HIS A 131 1.68 -12.06 -2.32
N SER A 132 0.46 -11.94 -1.73
CA SER A 132 -0.26 -10.67 -1.68
C SER A 132 0.28 -9.69 -0.63
N PHE A 133 0.88 -10.19 0.45
CA PHE A 133 1.36 -9.39 1.57
C PHE A 133 2.89 -9.53 1.76
N PRO A 134 3.58 -8.44 2.06
CA PRO A 134 3.13 -7.04 2.07
C PRO A 134 2.89 -6.48 0.66
N SER A 135 2.12 -5.37 0.57
CA SER A 135 1.82 -4.72 -0.71
C SER A 135 3.05 -4.01 -1.27
N GLY A 136 3.48 -4.38 -2.48
CA GLY A 136 4.59 -3.72 -3.17
C GLY A 136 4.30 -2.26 -3.49
N HIS A 137 3.08 -1.92 -3.93
CA HIS A 137 2.66 -0.54 -4.21
C HIS A 137 2.73 0.33 -2.95
N THR A 138 2.18 -0.16 -1.84
CA THR A 138 2.24 0.55 -0.56
C THR A 138 3.68 0.75 -0.11
N SER A 139 4.48 -0.31 -0.13
CA SER A 139 5.89 -0.23 0.28
C SER A 139 6.68 0.78 -0.56
N ALA A 140 6.49 0.79 -1.89
CA ALA A 140 7.16 1.71 -2.80
C ALA A 140 6.73 3.18 -2.60
N THR A 141 5.46 3.42 -2.24
CA THR A 141 4.97 4.78 -1.99
C THR A 141 5.59 5.40 -0.74
N PHE A 142 5.90 4.60 0.28
CA PHE A 142 6.45 5.07 1.55
C PHE A 142 7.99 4.96 1.66
N ALA A 143 8.66 4.45 0.63
CA ALA A 143 10.12 4.39 0.56
C ALA A 143 10.73 5.70 0.03
#